data_80f47b959e741200c4aa563cab6a9caf
#
_entry.id   80f47b959e741200c4aa563cab6a9caf
#
_cell.length_a   1.000
_cell.length_b   1.000
_cell.length_c   1.000
_cell.angle_alpha   90.00
_cell.angle_beta   90.00
_cell.angle_gamma   90.00
#
_symmetry.space_group_name_H-M   'P 1'
#
loop_
_entity.id
_entity.type
_entity.pdbx_description
1 polymer ?
#
loop_
_entity_poly.entity_id
_entity_poly.type
_entity_poly.pdbx_seq_one_letter_code
_entity_poly.pdbx_strand_id
1 'polypeptide(L)'
;MFSREENELLTRVGPGTAMGNLMRRYWIPALLSEEIPLPDCPPVRVRLLSEDLIAFRDSNGRVGLLDEHCSHRGTSLFYGRNEECGLRCIYHGWKYDVEGHVLDTPAEPADSDFKKKLRHTAYPCREVAGIVFTYMGPREKMPLFPAYEWVNLPDNRMHVVKAYLECNYLQGIEGDFDSSHTTFLHCSNLADLARLNRDGAPTLEAEASDYGMRAISIRQLGPDKSYVRISPFIMPAFSIVPGPATAKFEENDSRAFRFWIPIDDTSTWFYILTMRDTPFSAQERASARSWVDSRYFRIRNAGNNYLQDREHQKTRSYSGINAVIPAEQDGCATESMGPIYDRTQEHLGYSDKTIIALRRVLLQAAKSVQEGREPPHLVTDPKLNDFSRLRAVKGVLPANGSWRELPDLEEGMV
;
A
#
# COMPACT_ATOMS: atom_id res chain seq x y z
N MET A 1 -2.99 26.30 -4.41
CA MET A 1 -1.57 25.93 -4.50
C MET A 1 -1.21 25.25 -3.20
N PHE A 2 -0.48 24.16 -3.22
CA PHE A 2 -0.08 23.42 -2.03
C PHE A 2 1.03 24.18 -1.32
N SER A 3 0.94 24.38 -0.01
CA SER A 3 1.99 25.10 0.72
C SER A 3 3.17 24.15 1.05
N ARG A 4 4.32 24.73 1.37
CA ARG A 4 5.48 23.94 1.82
C ARG A 4 5.15 23.15 3.09
N GLU A 5 4.45 23.79 4.04
CA GLU A 5 4.03 23.17 5.29
C GLU A 5 3.08 21.99 5.04
N GLU A 6 2.14 22.12 4.10
CA GLU A 6 1.24 21.04 3.71
C GLU A 6 1.99 19.89 3.04
N ASN A 7 2.99 20.20 2.19
CA ASN A 7 3.85 19.18 1.59
C ASN A 7 4.64 18.42 2.67
N GLU A 8 5.31 19.12 3.57
CA GLU A 8 6.03 18.51 4.69
C GLU A 8 5.11 17.68 5.58
N LEU A 9 3.90 18.19 5.90
CA LEU A 9 2.94 17.51 6.76
C LEU A 9 2.52 16.15 6.19
N LEU A 10 2.35 16.02 4.88
CA LEU A 10 1.94 14.77 4.24
C LEU A 10 3.11 13.85 3.88
N THR A 11 4.31 14.38 3.63
CA THR A 11 5.44 13.58 3.14
C THR A 11 6.36 13.05 4.23
N ARG A 12 6.35 13.64 5.45
CA ARG A 12 7.14 13.16 6.57
C ARG A 12 6.38 12.11 7.36
N VAL A 13 6.97 10.90 7.46
CA VAL A 13 6.31 9.71 8.00
C VAL A 13 6.98 9.11 9.23
N GLY A 14 8.10 9.68 9.65
CA GLY A 14 8.83 9.21 10.84
C GLY A 14 8.05 9.39 12.15
N PRO A 15 8.56 8.86 13.26
CA PRO A 15 7.98 9.03 14.58
C PRO A 15 7.82 10.52 14.95
N GLY A 16 6.67 10.88 15.51
CA GLY A 16 6.37 12.26 15.92
C GLY A 16 5.89 13.19 14.81
N THR A 17 5.95 12.78 13.52
CA THR A 17 5.37 13.57 12.42
C THR A 17 3.87 13.36 12.34
N ALA A 18 3.12 14.34 11.81
CA ALA A 18 1.67 14.28 11.74
C ALA A 18 1.18 13.06 10.91
N MET A 19 1.75 12.89 9.69
CA MET A 19 1.37 11.77 8.83
C MET A 19 1.88 10.43 9.37
N GLY A 20 3.10 10.39 9.93
CA GLY A 20 3.62 9.20 10.58
C GLY A 20 2.75 8.74 11.76
N ASN A 21 2.32 9.68 12.61
CA ASN A 21 1.40 9.38 13.71
C ASN A 21 0.03 8.93 13.21
N LEU A 22 -0.46 9.50 12.11
CA LEU A 22 -1.71 9.06 11.47
C LEU A 22 -1.60 7.62 10.98
N MET A 23 -0.57 7.30 10.20
CA MET A 23 -0.39 5.97 9.61
C MET A 23 -0.27 4.87 10.68
N ARG A 24 0.41 5.16 11.79
CA ARG A 24 0.55 4.22 12.92
C ARG A 24 -0.76 3.84 13.58
N ARG A 25 -1.84 4.59 13.35
CA ARG A 25 -3.17 4.32 13.92
C ARG A 25 -3.99 3.31 13.11
N TYR A 26 -3.48 2.82 11.99
CA TYR A 26 -4.11 1.80 11.15
C TYR A 26 -3.26 0.53 11.08
N TRP A 27 -3.90 -0.58 10.73
CA TRP A 27 -3.18 -1.78 10.36
C TRP A 27 -2.55 -1.59 8.98
N ILE A 28 -1.24 -1.71 8.89
CA ILE A 28 -0.49 -1.52 7.65
C ILE A 28 0.39 -2.75 7.34
N PRO A 29 0.61 -3.11 6.07
CA PRO A 29 1.58 -4.13 5.68
C PRO A 29 2.99 -3.82 6.19
N ALA A 30 3.66 -4.81 6.78
CA ALA A 30 5.05 -4.73 7.21
C ALA A 30 5.97 -5.55 6.30
N LEU A 31 5.60 -6.80 6.00
CA LEU A 31 6.38 -7.70 5.15
C LEU A 31 5.47 -8.77 4.55
N LEU A 32 5.99 -9.57 3.62
CA LEU A 32 5.31 -10.77 3.14
C LEU A 32 5.58 -11.94 4.09
N SER A 33 4.60 -12.84 4.25
CA SER A 33 4.75 -14.05 5.06
C SER A 33 5.90 -14.94 4.61
N GLU A 34 6.17 -14.95 3.29
CA GLU A 34 7.27 -15.72 2.68
C GLU A 34 8.68 -15.22 3.05
N GLU A 35 8.81 -14.00 3.59
CA GLU A 35 10.09 -13.47 4.07
C GLU A 35 10.53 -14.13 5.38
N ILE A 36 9.57 -14.71 6.14
CA ILE A 36 9.80 -15.49 7.38
C ILE A 36 8.98 -16.79 7.34
N PRO A 37 9.29 -17.74 6.43
CA PRO A 37 8.37 -18.81 6.04
C PRO A 37 8.18 -19.91 7.09
N LEU A 38 9.15 -20.13 7.97
CA LEU A 38 9.17 -21.25 8.89
C LEU A 38 9.43 -20.80 10.34
N PRO A 39 8.90 -21.52 11.34
CA PRO A 39 9.32 -21.35 12.72
C PRO A 39 10.85 -21.39 12.86
N ASP A 40 11.39 -20.55 13.72
CA ASP A 40 12.81 -20.42 14.00
C ASP A 40 13.71 -20.10 12.78
N CYS A 41 13.12 -19.66 11.65
CA CYS A 41 13.92 -19.16 10.53
C CYS A 41 14.72 -17.91 10.92
N PRO A 42 15.78 -17.57 10.17
CA PRO A 42 16.54 -16.35 10.43
C PRO A 42 15.65 -15.10 10.47
N PRO A 43 15.89 -14.18 11.41
CA PRO A 43 15.14 -12.92 11.46
C PRO A 43 15.48 -12.04 10.27
N VAL A 44 14.54 -11.17 9.86
CA VAL A 44 14.72 -10.25 8.75
C VAL A 44 14.56 -8.79 9.19
N ARG A 45 15.32 -7.90 8.56
CA ARG A 45 15.16 -6.46 8.77
C ARG A 45 13.92 -5.95 8.06
N VAL A 46 13.16 -5.14 8.77
CA VAL A 46 12.02 -4.40 8.25
C VAL A 46 12.19 -2.93 8.60
N ARG A 47 12.28 -2.06 7.59
CA ARG A 47 12.19 -0.62 7.83
C ARG A 47 10.78 -0.16 7.47
N LEU A 48 10.11 0.52 8.40
CA LEU A 48 8.72 0.91 8.29
C LEU A 48 8.48 2.25 8.98
N LEU A 49 7.92 3.23 8.28
CA LEU A 49 7.67 4.58 8.81
C LEU A 49 8.91 5.18 9.50
N SER A 50 10.10 4.99 8.89
CA SER A 50 11.41 5.43 9.38
C SER A 50 11.90 4.74 10.68
N GLU A 51 11.28 3.64 11.10
CA GLU A 51 11.77 2.81 12.20
C GLU A 51 12.47 1.56 11.67
N ASP A 52 13.61 1.23 12.27
CA ASP A 52 14.35 0.01 11.97
C ASP A 52 13.88 -1.11 12.90
N LEU A 53 13.32 -2.16 12.31
CA LEU A 53 12.65 -3.24 13.01
C LEU A 53 13.21 -4.60 12.60
N ILE A 54 12.97 -5.60 13.43
CA ILE A 54 13.27 -7.01 13.14
C ILE A 54 11.98 -7.82 13.18
N ALA A 55 11.69 -8.50 12.08
CA ALA A 55 10.64 -9.50 12.03
C ALA A 55 11.22 -10.90 12.19
N PHE A 56 10.52 -11.75 12.94
CA PHE A 56 10.87 -13.15 13.12
C PHE A 56 9.62 -14.01 13.33
N ARG A 57 9.73 -15.30 13.08
CA ARG A 57 8.67 -16.27 13.41
C ARG A 57 9.18 -17.19 14.49
N ASP A 58 8.54 -17.14 15.66
CA ASP A 58 8.96 -17.94 16.80
C ASP A 58 8.71 -19.44 16.61
N SER A 59 9.19 -20.28 17.55
CA SER A 59 9.04 -21.74 17.50
C SER A 59 7.59 -22.21 17.46
N ASN A 60 6.63 -21.39 17.91
CA ASN A 60 5.20 -21.67 17.85
C ASN A 60 4.53 -21.13 16.56
N GLY A 61 5.30 -20.60 15.63
CA GLY A 61 4.80 -20.02 14.39
C GLY A 61 4.22 -18.61 14.51
N ARG A 62 4.30 -17.96 15.67
CA ARG A 62 3.82 -16.59 15.87
C ARG A 62 4.82 -15.60 15.30
N VAL A 63 4.30 -14.55 14.67
CA VAL A 63 5.13 -13.47 14.13
C VAL A 63 5.38 -12.40 15.19
N GLY A 64 6.65 -12.03 15.37
CA GLY A 64 7.08 -10.88 16.15
C GLY A 64 7.66 -9.80 15.26
N LEU A 65 7.41 -8.54 15.61
CA LEU A 65 8.01 -7.37 15.01
C LEU A 65 8.52 -6.47 16.13
N LEU A 66 9.84 -6.41 16.28
CA LEU A 66 10.53 -5.76 17.38
C LEU A 66 11.39 -4.60 16.89
N ASP A 67 11.68 -3.62 17.76
CA ASP A 67 12.78 -2.67 17.52
C ASP A 67 14.08 -3.44 17.23
N GLU A 68 14.86 -2.96 16.26
CA GLU A 68 16.11 -3.67 15.89
C GLU A 68 17.14 -3.71 17.03
N HIS A 69 17.16 -2.70 17.88
CA HIS A 69 18.24 -2.48 18.83
C HIS A 69 17.91 -3.03 20.22
N CYS A 70 18.60 -4.10 20.62
CA CYS A 70 18.46 -4.74 21.91
C CYS A 70 18.43 -3.72 23.07
N SER A 71 17.39 -3.74 23.88
CA SER A 71 17.17 -2.80 25.02
C SER A 71 18.31 -2.80 26.04
N HIS A 72 19.19 -3.82 26.05
CA HIS A 72 20.32 -3.85 26.95
C HIS A 72 21.39 -2.82 26.55
N ARG A 73 21.97 -2.95 25.34
CA ARG A 73 23.08 -2.10 24.88
C ARG A 73 23.12 -1.88 23.38
N GLY A 74 21.96 -1.91 22.71
CA GLY A 74 21.81 -1.49 21.31
C GLY A 74 22.36 -2.44 20.24
N THR A 75 22.72 -3.69 20.57
CA THR A 75 23.12 -4.67 19.54
C THR A 75 21.94 -5.00 18.64
N SER A 76 22.16 -5.00 17.31
CA SER A 76 21.12 -5.38 16.37
C SER A 76 20.64 -6.82 16.59
N LEU A 77 19.36 -7.00 16.80
CA LEU A 77 18.69 -8.30 16.95
C LEU A 77 18.61 -9.06 15.63
N PHE A 78 18.95 -8.45 14.50
CA PHE A 78 19.13 -9.16 13.23
C PHE A 78 20.14 -10.31 13.33
N TYR A 79 21.19 -10.12 14.12
CA TYR A 79 22.20 -11.15 14.36
C TYR A 79 21.80 -12.12 15.45
N GLY A 80 20.60 -11.92 16.03
CA GLY A 80 20.09 -12.74 17.14
C GLY A 80 19.79 -14.17 16.74
N ARG A 81 19.63 -15.01 17.75
CA ARG A 81 19.22 -16.42 17.60
C ARG A 81 17.70 -16.48 17.80
N ASN A 82 17.00 -16.92 16.79
CA ASN A 82 15.57 -17.21 16.88
C ASN A 82 15.39 -18.64 17.37
N GLU A 83 15.02 -18.83 18.63
CA GLU A 83 15.00 -20.14 19.30
C GLU A 83 14.06 -20.13 20.52
N GLU A 84 13.43 -21.26 20.79
CA GLU A 84 12.64 -21.46 22.02
C GLU A 84 11.65 -20.34 22.29
N CYS A 85 10.83 -20.04 21.30
CA CYS A 85 9.77 -19.02 21.35
C CYS A 85 10.24 -17.57 21.58
N GLY A 86 11.47 -17.22 21.14
CA GLY A 86 11.95 -15.85 21.27
C GLY A 86 13.23 -15.57 20.50
N LEU A 87 13.53 -14.28 20.36
CA LEU A 87 14.73 -13.78 19.70
C LEU A 87 15.79 -13.41 20.74
N ARG A 88 16.91 -14.12 20.72
CA ARG A 88 18.01 -13.98 21.68
C ARG A 88 19.14 -13.13 21.11
N CYS A 89 19.47 -12.06 21.80
CA CYS A 89 20.61 -11.20 21.48
C CYS A 89 21.94 -11.96 21.63
N ILE A 90 22.80 -11.88 20.63
CA ILE A 90 24.11 -12.59 20.66
C ILE A 90 25.14 -12.00 21.64
N TYR A 91 24.91 -10.73 22.08
CA TYR A 91 25.93 -10.05 22.89
C TYR A 91 25.89 -10.53 24.35
N HIS A 92 24.75 -10.51 25.04
CA HIS A 92 24.63 -10.91 26.45
C HIS A 92 23.47 -11.88 26.70
N GLY A 93 22.89 -12.46 25.64
CA GLY A 93 21.86 -13.51 25.77
C GLY A 93 20.47 -13.02 26.18
N TRP A 94 20.23 -11.72 26.23
CA TRP A 94 18.87 -11.22 26.48
C TRP A 94 17.91 -11.74 25.43
N LYS A 95 16.77 -12.28 25.87
CA LYS A 95 15.80 -12.93 24.99
C LYS A 95 14.44 -12.25 25.09
N TYR A 96 13.81 -12.03 23.95
CA TYR A 96 12.54 -11.34 23.83
C TYR A 96 11.51 -12.22 23.14
N ASP A 97 10.25 -12.22 23.62
CA ASP A 97 9.14 -12.83 22.90
C ASP A 97 8.58 -11.90 21.83
N VAL A 98 7.56 -12.40 21.09
CA VAL A 98 6.88 -11.65 20.01
C VAL A 98 6.15 -10.39 20.50
N GLU A 99 5.92 -10.28 21.82
CA GLU A 99 5.26 -9.13 22.44
C GLU A 99 6.24 -8.16 23.09
N GLY A 100 7.55 -8.46 23.06
CA GLY A 100 8.61 -7.66 23.67
C GLY A 100 8.83 -7.91 25.15
N HIS A 101 8.25 -8.97 25.75
CA HIS A 101 8.62 -9.36 27.12
C HIS A 101 10.04 -9.89 27.14
N VAL A 102 10.80 -9.51 28.18
CA VAL A 102 12.15 -10.03 28.40
C VAL A 102 12.04 -11.39 29.08
N LEU A 103 12.24 -12.46 28.29
CA LEU A 103 12.13 -13.85 28.78
C LEU A 103 13.33 -14.26 29.61
N ASP A 104 14.53 -13.81 29.24
CA ASP A 104 15.78 -14.22 29.84
C ASP A 104 16.82 -13.08 29.87
N THR A 105 17.58 -13.05 30.97
CA THR A 105 18.72 -12.13 31.20
C THR A 105 19.85 -12.92 31.89
N PRO A 106 20.55 -13.83 31.18
CA PRO A 106 21.41 -14.85 31.79
C PRO A 106 22.64 -14.30 32.50
N ALA A 107 22.98 -13.04 32.28
CA ALA A 107 24.08 -12.37 33.00
C ALA A 107 23.64 -11.73 34.33
N GLU A 108 22.33 -11.75 34.65
CA GLU A 108 21.79 -11.28 35.91
C GLU A 108 21.69 -12.39 36.94
N PRO A 109 21.76 -12.10 38.26
CA PRO A 109 21.54 -13.09 39.31
C PRO A 109 20.20 -13.81 39.14
N ALA A 110 20.17 -15.12 39.46
CA ALA A 110 19.01 -15.98 39.24
C ALA A 110 17.73 -15.54 40.00
N ASP A 111 17.89 -14.83 41.11
CA ASP A 111 16.81 -14.25 41.93
C ASP A 111 16.42 -12.83 41.54
N SER A 112 17.02 -12.29 40.49
CA SER A 112 16.76 -10.94 40.01
C SER A 112 15.38 -10.83 39.34
N ASP A 113 14.58 -9.88 39.81
CA ASP A 113 13.32 -9.44 39.17
C ASP A 113 13.52 -8.44 38.04
N PHE A 114 14.76 -8.15 37.66
CA PHE A 114 15.12 -7.11 36.72
C PHE A 114 14.39 -7.25 35.38
N LYS A 115 14.36 -8.43 34.79
CA LYS A 115 13.69 -8.70 33.53
C LYS A 115 12.18 -8.39 33.53
N LYS A 116 11.51 -8.55 34.66
CA LYS A 116 10.07 -8.29 34.81
C LYS A 116 9.72 -6.80 34.71
N LYS A 117 10.68 -5.91 34.94
CA LYS A 117 10.54 -4.45 34.90
C LYS A 117 10.78 -3.85 33.52
N LEU A 118 11.21 -4.68 32.58
CA LEU A 118 11.63 -4.27 31.25
C LEU A 118 10.66 -4.79 30.18
N ARG A 119 10.49 -3.97 29.18
CA ARG A 119 9.79 -4.36 27.96
C ARG A 119 10.54 -3.80 26.75
N HIS A 120 10.79 -4.64 25.78
CA HIS A 120 11.33 -4.25 24.49
C HIS A 120 10.21 -3.72 23.61
N THR A 121 10.50 -2.74 22.75
CA THR A 121 9.51 -2.25 21.79
C THR A 121 9.09 -3.35 20.84
N ALA A 122 7.79 -3.62 20.79
CA ALA A 122 7.18 -4.65 19.95
C ALA A 122 5.82 -4.17 19.42
N TYR A 123 5.56 -4.47 18.17
CA TYR A 123 4.32 -4.10 17.50
C TYR A 123 3.44 -5.33 17.25
N PRO A 124 2.12 -5.24 17.54
CA PRO A 124 1.17 -6.31 17.24
C PRO A 124 1.19 -6.67 15.76
N CYS A 125 1.20 -7.96 15.46
CA CYS A 125 1.16 -8.48 14.10
C CYS A 125 -0.09 -9.31 13.85
N ARG A 126 -0.60 -9.25 12.62
CA ARG A 126 -1.64 -10.13 12.10
C ARG A 126 -1.25 -10.62 10.71
N GLU A 127 -1.20 -11.93 10.53
CA GLU A 127 -0.89 -12.56 9.25
C GLU A 127 -2.18 -12.93 8.53
N VAL A 128 -2.35 -12.45 7.30
CA VAL A 128 -3.51 -12.75 6.46
C VAL A 128 -3.17 -12.49 4.99
N ALA A 129 -3.70 -13.31 4.08
CA ALA A 129 -3.50 -13.19 2.64
C ALA A 129 -2.03 -13.15 2.19
N GLY A 130 -1.13 -13.85 2.92
CA GLY A 130 0.31 -13.86 2.64
C GLY A 130 1.05 -12.57 3.02
N ILE A 131 0.40 -11.68 3.78
CA ILE A 131 0.97 -10.42 4.28
C ILE A 131 0.93 -10.43 5.80
N VAL A 132 2.02 -9.98 6.42
CA VAL A 132 2.06 -9.62 7.84
C VAL A 132 1.71 -8.15 7.96
N PHE A 133 0.57 -7.86 8.55
CA PHE A 133 0.16 -6.52 8.95
C PHE A 133 0.60 -6.22 10.36
N THR A 134 0.87 -4.94 10.63
CA THR A 134 1.22 -4.46 11.97
C THR A 134 0.43 -3.23 12.35
N TYR A 135 0.25 -3.02 13.65
CA TYR A 135 -0.27 -1.79 14.23
C TYR A 135 0.82 -1.15 15.09
N MET A 136 1.20 0.09 14.74
CA MET A 136 2.33 0.78 15.38
C MET A 136 1.90 1.91 16.34
N GLY A 137 0.60 2.06 16.59
CA GLY A 137 0.04 3.04 17.50
C GLY A 137 -0.02 2.56 18.96
N PRO A 138 -0.59 3.37 19.87
CA PRO A 138 -0.83 3.00 21.26
C PRO A 138 -1.72 1.75 21.35
N ARG A 139 -1.29 0.75 22.11
CA ARG A 139 -1.98 -0.57 22.17
C ARG A 139 -3.45 -0.46 22.61
N GLU A 140 -3.75 0.45 23.54
CA GLU A 140 -5.09 0.71 24.06
C GLU A 140 -6.04 1.36 23.04
N LYS A 141 -5.48 1.85 21.93
CA LYS A 141 -6.20 2.48 20.83
C LYS A 141 -6.22 1.64 19.56
N MET A 142 -5.79 0.39 19.65
CA MET A 142 -5.70 -0.51 18.51
C MET A 142 -7.10 -0.80 17.93
N PRO A 143 -7.36 -0.47 16.66
CA PRO A 143 -8.64 -0.74 16.03
C PRO A 143 -8.78 -2.23 15.70
N LEU A 144 -9.99 -2.65 15.40
CA LEU A 144 -10.22 -3.94 14.79
C LEU A 144 -9.52 -4.01 13.43
N PHE A 145 -9.10 -5.19 13.04
CA PHE A 145 -8.63 -5.40 11.67
C PHE A 145 -9.83 -5.37 10.73
N PRO A 146 -9.83 -4.54 9.68
CA PRO A 146 -10.99 -4.42 8.79
C PRO A 146 -11.32 -5.73 8.09
N ALA A 147 -12.59 -6.11 8.08
CA ALA A 147 -13.08 -7.35 7.46
C ALA A 147 -13.28 -7.16 5.96
N TYR A 148 -12.17 -6.97 5.23
CA TYR A 148 -12.18 -6.94 3.77
C TYR A 148 -12.52 -8.32 3.19
N GLU A 149 -13.03 -8.36 1.94
CA GLU A 149 -13.35 -9.59 1.23
C GLU A 149 -12.22 -10.64 1.30
N TRP A 150 -10.99 -10.21 1.04
CA TRP A 150 -9.82 -11.08 0.98
C TRP A 150 -9.38 -11.68 2.32
N VAL A 151 -9.88 -11.19 3.44
CA VAL A 151 -9.56 -11.75 4.77
C VAL A 151 -10.01 -13.19 4.92
N ASN A 152 -11.10 -13.56 4.24
CA ASN A 152 -11.72 -14.88 4.32
C ASN A 152 -11.62 -15.70 3.03
N LEU A 153 -10.94 -15.18 2.00
CA LEU A 153 -10.76 -15.92 0.76
C LEU A 153 -9.70 -17.03 0.91
N PRO A 154 -9.86 -18.15 0.24
CA PRO A 154 -8.82 -19.17 0.15
C PRO A 154 -7.53 -18.63 -0.50
N ASP A 155 -6.37 -19.04 0.03
CA ASP A 155 -5.05 -18.58 -0.45
C ASP A 155 -4.82 -18.81 -1.95
N ASN A 156 -5.43 -19.86 -2.52
CA ASN A 156 -5.30 -20.15 -3.94
C ASN A 156 -6.09 -19.20 -4.85
N ARG A 157 -6.97 -18.36 -4.29
CA ARG A 157 -7.71 -17.31 -5.00
C ARG A 157 -7.05 -15.93 -4.90
N MET A 158 -5.89 -15.87 -4.30
CA MET A 158 -5.14 -14.63 -4.09
C MET A 158 -3.68 -14.80 -4.45
N HIS A 159 -3.04 -13.71 -4.77
CA HIS A 159 -1.58 -13.57 -4.75
C HIS A 159 -1.21 -12.15 -4.41
N VAL A 160 -0.05 -11.99 -3.79
CA VAL A 160 0.50 -10.68 -3.46
C VAL A 160 1.86 -10.50 -4.13
N VAL A 161 2.10 -9.28 -4.59
CA VAL A 161 3.41 -8.85 -5.09
C VAL A 161 3.82 -7.61 -4.31
N LYS A 162 5.08 -7.57 -3.90
CA LYS A 162 5.71 -6.43 -3.21
C LYS A 162 6.75 -5.84 -4.14
N ALA A 163 6.84 -4.53 -4.22
CA ALA A 163 7.82 -3.83 -5.05
C ALA A 163 8.39 -2.61 -4.34
N TYR A 164 9.69 -2.39 -4.49
CA TYR A 164 10.40 -1.22 -3.99
C TYR A 164 10.28 -0.04 -4.95
N LEU A 165 9.98 1.16 -4.42
CA LEU A 165 9.99 2.42 -5.14
C LEU A 165 10.91 3.44 -4.45
N GLU A 166 11.69 4.17 -5.25
CA GLU A 166 12.64 5.21 -4.80
C GLU A 166 11.98 6.59 -4.75
N CYS A 167 10.76 6.66 -4.23
CA CYS A 167 10.06 7.92 -4.02
C CYS A 167 9.10 7.84 -2.83
N ASN A 168 8.66 9.02 -2.37
CA ASN A 168 7.67 9.17 -1.32
C ASN A 168 6.34 8.50 -1.72
N TYR A 169 5.68 7.85 -0.76
CA TYR A 169 4.43 7.13 -0.95
C TYR A 169 3.32 7.98 -1.60
N LEU A 170 3.31 9.29 -1.31
CA LEU A 170 2.28 10.19 -1.80
C LEU A 170 2.34 10.34 -3.32
N GLN A 171 3.53 10.31 -3.94
CA GLN A 171 3.69 10.32 -5.39
C GLN A 171 3.05 9.09 -6.03
N GLY A 172 3.26 7.93 -5.41
CA GLY A 172 2.69 6.68 -5.90
C GLY A 172 1.17 6.63 -5.79
N ILE A 173 0.62 6.93 -4.60
CA ILE A 173 -0.84 6.85 -4.40
C ILE A 173 -1.60 7.91 -5.19
N GLU A 174 -1.02 9.09 -5.43
CA GLU A 174 -1.63 10.11 -6.30
C GLU A 174 -1.87 9.57 -7.71
N GLY A 175 -0.98 8.71 -8.22
CA GLY A 175 -1.15 8.03 -9.50
C GLY A 175 -2.40 7.16 -9.57
N ASP A 176 -2.79 6.49 -8.49
CA ASP A 176 -4.01 5.66 -8.46
C ASP A 176 -5.30 6.50 -8.61
N PHE A 177 -5.23 7.78 -8.25
CA PHE A 177 -6.35 8.74 -8.32
C PHE A 177 -6.24 9.74 -9.47
N ASP A 178 -5.18 9.65 -10.28
CA ASP A 178 -5.07 10.33 -11.56
C ASP A 178 -5.63 9.45 -12.68
N SER A 179 -6.86 9.71 -13.10
CA SER A 179 -7.43 8.98 -14.22
C SER A 179 -6.87 9.41 -15.58
N SER A 180 -6.32 10.61 -15.69
CA SER A 180 -5.93 11.21 -16.99
C SER A 180 -4.64 10.60 -17.53
N HIS A 181 -3.67 10.26 -16.68
CA HIS A 181 -2.40 9.65 -17.10
C HIS A 181 -2.58 8.33 -17.87
N THR A 182 -3.65 7.58 -17.55
CA THR A 182 -3.88 6.26 -18.17
C THR A 182 -4.07 6.37 -19.70
N THR A 183 -4.55 7.50 -20.19
CA THR A 183 -4.73 7.76 -21.62
C THR A 183 -3.41 7.86 -22.38
N PHE A 184 -2.38 8.38 -21.73
CA PHE A 184 -1.07 8.62 -22.33
C PHE A 184 -0.05 7.58 -21.89
N LEU A 185 0.29 7.53 -20.60
CA LEU A 185 1.36 6.71 -20.04
C LEU A 185 1.17 5.22 -20.37
N HIS A 186 -0.06 4.71 -20.25
CA HIS A 186 -0.40 3.31 -20.49
C HIS A 186 -0.85 3.01 -21.94
N CYS A 187 -0.77 3.98 -22.84
CA CYS A 187 -1.07 3.75 -24.24
C CYS A 187 -0.02 2.83 -24.88
N SER A 188 -0.37 1.56 -25.02
CA SER A 188 0.49 0.50 -25.58
C SER A 188 0.44 0.43 -27.10
N ASN A 189 -0.48 1.16 -27.75
CA ASN A 189 -0.64 1.24 -29.19
C ASN A 189 -0.99 2.67 -29.61
N LEU A 190 -0.08 3.35 -30.30
CA LEU A 190 -0.29 4.73 -30.77
C LEU A 190 -1.52 4.92 -31.68
N ALA A 191 -1.95 3.88 -32.36
CA ALA A 191 -3.19 3.93 -33.14
C ALA A 191 -4.44 4.11 -32.25
N ASP A 192 -4.39 3.64 -31.01
CA ASP A 192 -5.46 3.80 -30.04
C ASP A 192 -5.46 5.19 -29.40
N LEU A 193 -4.32 5.87 -29.36
CA LEU A 193 -4.22 7.25 -28.88
C LEU A 193 -5.18 8.19 -29.63
N ALA A 194 -5.32 8.01 -30.94
CA ALA A 194 -6.27 8.77 -31.74
C ALA A 194 -7.74 8.53 -31.37
N ARG A 195 -8.06 7.34 -30.83
CA ARG A 195 -9.39 7.00 -30.31
C ARG A 195 -9.59 7.54 -28.91
N LEU A 196 -8.55 7.50 -28.08
CA LEU A 196 -8.57 7.96 -26.69
C LEU A 196 -8.50 9.48 -26.59
N ASN A 197 -7.88 10.17 -27.56
CA ASN A 197 -7.86 11.64 -27.65
C ASN A 197 -9.25 12.28 -27.77
N ARG A 198 -10.28 11.51 -28.07
CA ARG A 198 -11.65 12.02 -28.00
C ARG A 198 -12.13 12.28 -26.58
N ASP A 199 -11.42 11.73 -25.57
CA ASP A 199 -11.72 11.94 -24.17
C ASP A 199 -10.46 11.87 -23.27
N GLY A 200 -9.46 12.68 -23.62
CA GLY A 200 -8.26 12.90 -22.80
C GLY A 200 -8.56 13.69 -21.52
N ALA A 201 -9.76 14.25 -21.38
CA ALA A 201 -10.20 15.07 -20.26
C ALA A 201 -11.49 14.49 -19.63
N PRO A 202 -11.42 13.38 -18.89
CA PRO A 202 -12.59 12.79 -18.25
C PRO A 202 -13.25 13.78 -17.29
N THR A 203 -14.57 13.69 -17.15
CA THR A 203 -15.27 14.36 -16.05
C THR A 203 -14.87 13.67 -14.74
N LEU A 204 -14.40 14.46 -13.77
CA LEU A 204 -13.90 13.95 -12.49
C LEU A 204 -14.77 14.43 -11.33
N GLU A 205 -15.12 13.50 -10.45
CA GLU A 205 -15.80 13.77 -9.19
C GLU A 205 -15.04 13.09 -8.03
N ALA A 206 -15.23 13.61 -6.83
CA ALA A 206 -14.74 12.99 -5.60
C ALA A 206 -15.82 13.08 -4.54
N GLU A 207 -16.08 12.00 -3.85
CA GLU A 207 -17.10 11.89 -2.81
C GLU A 207 -16.50 11.27 -1.55
N ALA A 208 -16.83 11.83 -0.38
CA ALA A 208 -16.44 11.26 0.90
C ALA A 208 -17.17 9.92 1.14
N SER A 209 -16.52 9.01 1.87
CA SER A 209 -17.08 7.70 2.22
C SER A 209 -16.66 7.29 3.64
N ASP A 210 -17.22 6.21 4.16
CA ASP A 210 -16.91 5.70 5.50
C ASP A 210 -15.50 5.08 5.63
N TYR A 211 -14.77 4.94 4.52
CA TYR A 211 -13.41 4.40 4.48
C TYR A 211 -12.36 5.43 4.00
N GLY A 212 -12.80 6.60 3.54
CA GLY A 212 -11.96 7.67 3.01
C GLY A 212 -12.68 8.46 1.94
N MET A 213 -12.51 8.10 0.66
CA MET A 213 -13.22 8.74 -0.47
C MET A 213 -13.35 7.82 -1.68
N ARG A 214 -14.23 8.21 -2.59
CA ARG A 214 -14.36 7.65 -3.95
C ARG A 214 -13.90 8.67 -4.96
N ALA A 215 -13.05 8.24 -5.88
CA ALA A 215 -12.72 9.02 -7.09
C ALA A 215 -13.49 8.44 -8.26
N ILE A 216 -14.29 9.27 -8.90
CA ILE A 216 -15.13 8.92 -10.04
C ILE A 216 -14.56 9.58 -11.29
N SER A 217 -14.35 8.81 -12.35
CA SER A 217 -13.97 9.32 -13.65
C SER A 217 -14.92 8.84 -14.74
N ILE A 218 -15.41 9.77 -15.53
CA ILE A 218 -16.41 9.52 -16.57
C ILE A 218 -15.82 9.95 -17.90
N ARG A 219 -15.67 9.00 -18.83
CA ARG A 219 -15.18 9.22 -20.20
C ARG A 219 -16.28 9.02 -21.21
N GLN A 220 -16.36 9.88 -22.21
CA GLN A 220 -17.28 9.71 -23.34
C GLN A 220 -16.75 8.63 -24.30
N LEU A 221 -17.58 7.63 -24.60
CA LEU A 221 -17.32 6.58 -25.60
C LEU A 221 -18.11 6.83 -26.90
N GLY A 222 -18.12 8.06 -27.40
CA GLY A 222 -18.94 8.50 -28.52
C GLY A 222 -20.18 9.27 -28.06
N PRO A 223 -21.16 9.52 -28.94
CA PRO A 223 -22.29 10.43 -28.62
C PRO A 223 -23.25 9.84 -27.56
N ASP A 224 -23.38 8.51 -27.51
CA ASP A 224 -24.48 7.87 -26.77
C ASP A 224 -24.06 7.13 -25.52
N LYS A 225 -22.75 7.00 -25.23
CA LYS A 225 -22.24 6.18 -24.14
C LYS A 225 -21.11 6.84 -23.35
N SER A 226 -21.10 6.59 -22.06
CA SER A 226 -20.03 6.98 -21.14
C SER A 226 -19.41 5.74 -20.48
N TYR A 227 -18.10 5.75 -20.29
CA TYR A 227 -17.37 4.78 -19.49
C TYR A 227 -17.04 5.38 -18.14
N VAL A 228 -17.49 4.72 -17.09
CA VAL A 228 -17.30 5.16 -15.70
C VAL A 228 -16.30 4.25 -15.01
N ARG A 229 -15.41 4.84 -14.20
CA ARG A 229 -14.53 4.16 -13.26
C ARG A 229 -14.67 4.80 -11.90
N ILE A 230 -14.79 3.98 -10.86
CA ILE A 230 -14.85 4.41 -9.45
C ILE A 230 -13.74 3.70 -8.70
N SER A 231 -12.84 4.48 -8.11
CA SER A 231 -11.69 4.01 -7.35
C SER A 231 -11.83 4.42 -5.90
N PRO A 232 -12.00 3.48 -4.96
CA PRO A 232 -11.93 3.75 -3.52
C PRO A 232 -10.52 4.12 -3.07
N PHE A 233 -10.40 5.20 -2.29
CA PHE A 233 -9.29 5.48 -1.41
C PHE A 233 -9.64 5.05 0.00
N ILE A 234 -8.80 4.25 0.62
CA ILE A 234 -8.99 3.71 1.96
C ILE A 234 -7.86 4.22 2.84
N MET A 235 -8.23 4.83 3.96
CA MET A 235 -7.23 5.31 4.92
C MET A 235 -6.33 4.16 5.43
N PRO A 236 -5.02 4.41 5.65
CA PRO A 236 -4.33 5.71 5.47
C PRO A 236 -3.70 5.91 4.10
N ALA A 237 -3.43 4.85 3.33
CA ALA A 237 -2.71 4.91 2.06
C ALA A 237 -3.00 3.68 1.17
N PHE A 238 -4.25 3.25 1.10
CA PHE A 238 -4.68 2.10 0.31
C PHE A 238 -5.63 2.53 -0.81
N SER A 239 -5.65 1.77 -1.87
CA SER A 239 -6.54 2.01 -3.01
C SER A 239 -7.05 0.70 -3.60
N ILE A 240 -8.20 0.79 -4.26
CA ILE A 240 -8.67 -0.25 -5.16
C ILE A 240 -8.88 0.41 -6.51
N VAL A 241 -8.17 -0.06 -7.53
CA VAL A 241 -8.22 0.53 -8.86
C VAL A 241 -8.88 -0.46 -9.83
N PRO A 242 -9.88 -0.03 -10.61
CA PRO A 242 -10.48 -0.88 -11.61
C PRO A 242 -9.44 -1.33 -12.64
N GLY A 243 -9.47 -2.58 -13.03
CA GLY A 243 -8.61 -3.10 -14.09
C GLY A 243 -8.75 -2.27 -15.39
N PRO A 244 -7.81 -2.37 -16.33
CA PRO A 244 -7.82 -1.61 -17.58
C PRO A 244 -9.12 -1.83 -18.35
N ALA A 245 -9.56 -0.81 -19.09
CA ALA A 245 -10.63 -0.92 -20.06
C ALA A 245 -10.14 -1.74 -21.26
N THR A 246 -10.30 -3.05 -21.22
CA THR A 246 -10.09 -3.90 -22.39
C THR A 246 -11.37 -4.01 -23.20
N ALA A 247 -11.29 -4.38 -24.47
CA ALA A 247 -12.46 -4.58 -25.32
C ALA A 247 -13.43 -5.66 -24.79
N LYS A 248 -12.99 -6.45 -23.81
CA LYS A 248 -13.76 -7.45 -23.10
C LYS A 248 -14.00 -7.02 -21.66
N PHE A 249 -14.95 -6.12 -21.45
CA PHE A 249 -15.32 -5.56 -20.15
C PHE A 249 -15.77 -6.61 -19.11
N GLU A 250 -16.19 -7.78 -19.57
CA GLU A 250 -16.88 -8.79 -18.78
C GLU A 250 -16.00 -9.95 -18.29
N GLU A 251 -14.78 -10.13 -18.82
CA GLU A 251 -14.00 -11.36 -18.58
C GLU A 251 -12.91 -11.28 -17.49
N ASN A 252 -12.63 -10.12 -16.93
CA ASN A 252 -11.59 -10.01 -15.89
C ASN A 252 -12.19 -9.79 -14.51
N ASP A 253 -12.47 -10.89 -13.83
CA ASP A 253 -12.97 -10.97 -12.46
C ASP A 253 -11.92 -10.59 -11.39
N SER A 254 -10.71 -10.22 -11.80
CA SER A 254 -9.64 -9.91 -10.87
C SER A 254 -9.81 -8.52 -10.25
N ARG A 255 -9.78 -8.47 -8.93
CA ARG A 255 -9.80 -7.27 -8.09
C ARG A 255 -8.42 -7.10 -7.46
N ALA A 256 -7.95 -5.86 -7.35
CA ALA A 256 -6.63 -5.57 -6.78
C ALA A 256 -6.70 -4.49 -5.72
N PHE A 257 -6.32 -4.84 -4.49
CA PHE A 257 -5.96 -3.90 -3.44
C PHE A 257 -4.52 -3.47 -3.59
N ARG A 258 -4.25 -2.20 -3.43
CA ARG A 258 -2.93 -1.59 -3.47
C ARG A 258 -2.62 -0.93 -2.15
N PHE A 259 -1.39 -1.14 -1.65
CA PHE A 259 -0.95 -0.57 -0.38
C PHE A 259 0.35 0.19 -0.63
N TRP A 260 0.34 1.50 -0.35
CA TRP A 260 1.47 2.40 -0.52
C TRP A 260 2.09 2.68 0.84
N ILE A 261 3.05 1.87 1.24
CA ILE A 261 3.56 1.84 2.61
C ILE A 261 4.93 2.50 2.67
N PRO A 262 5.07 3.65 3.34
CA PRO A 262 6.35 4.30 3.48
C PRO A 262 7.36 3.43 4.23
N ILE A 263 8.51 3.20 3.62
CA ILE A 263 9.70 2.71 4.31
C ILE A 263 10.24 3.85 5.18
N ASP A 264 10.41 5.00 4.55
CA ASP A 264 10.76 6.29 5.12
C ASP A 264 10.20 7.43 4.25
N ASP A 265 10.67 8.66 4.44
CA ASP A 265 10.20 9.84 3.70
C ASP A 265 10.47 9.77 2.19
N THR A 266 11.41 8.94 1.75
CA THR A 266 11.98 8.94 0.39
C THR A 266 11.82 7.62 -0.36
N SER A 267 11.31 6.60 0.32
CA SER A 267 11.14 5.27 -0.27
C SER A 267 9.86 4.58 0.22
N THR A 268 9.33 3.70 -0.62
CA THR A 268 8.01 3.09 -0.44
C THR A 268 8.01 1.61 -0.80
N TRP A 269 7.36 0.79 0.03
CA TRP A 269 6.92 -0.54 -0.35
C TRP A 269 5.53 -0.45 -0.99
N PHE A 270 5.43 -0.87 -2.22
CA PHE A 270 4.17 -1.00 -2.93
C PHE A 270 3.73 -2.47 -2.93
N TYR A 271 2.56 -2.75 -2.35
CA TYR A 271 1.98 -4.09 -2.37
C TYR A 271 0.76 -4.10 -3.28
N ILE A 272 0.63 -5.15 -4.09
CA ILE A 272 -0.55 -5.44 -4.91
C ILE A 272 -1.07 -6.81 -4.48
N LEU A 273 -2.20 -6.82 -3.79
CA LEU A 273 -2.96 -8.03 -3.48
C LEU A 273 -4.03 -8.21 -4.54
N THR A 274 -3.85 -9.19 -5.40
CA THR A 274 -4.83 -9.54 -6.45
C THR A 274 -5.65 -10.73 -6.00
N MET A 275 -6.96 -10.66 -6.20
CA MET A 275 -7.91 -11.73 -5.88
C MET A 275 -8.90 -11.93 -7.02
N ARG A 276 -9.47 -13.13 -7.09
CA ARG A 276 -10.57 -13.50 -8.00
C ARG A 276 -11.33 -14.71 -7.45
N ASP A 277 -12.49 -14.99 -8.05
CA ASP A 277 -13.34 -16.09 -7.59
C ASP A 277 -12.82 -17.48 -8.00
N THR A 278 -11.97 -17.54 -9.01
CA THR A 278 -11.32 -18.78 -9.47
C THR A 278 -9.87 -18.88 -8.97
N PRO A 279 -9.35 -20.10 -8.72
CA PRO A 279 -7.95 -20.28 -8.30
C PRO A 279 -6.93 -19.77 -9.32
N PHE A 280 -5.82 -19.18 -8.84
CA PHE A 280 -4.64 -18.88 -9.65
C PHE A 280 -3.76 -20.11 -9.81
N SER A 281 -3.32 -20.38 -11.03
CA SER A 281 -2.27 -21.37 -11.30
C SER A 281 -0.90 -20.90 -10.81
N ALA A 282 0.03 -21.83 -10.62
CA ALA A 282 1.42 -21.50 -10.28
C ALA A 282 2.08 -20.62 -11.37
N GLN A 283 1.75 -20.83 -12.64
CA GLN A 283 2.28 -20.04 -13.75
C GLN A 283 1.77 -18.59 -13.71
N GLU A 284 0.49 -18.36 -13.42
CA GLU A 284 -0.07 -17.02 -13.28
C GLU A 284 0.59 -16.26 -12.12
N ARG A 285 0.81 -16.91 -10.96
CA ARG A 285 1.50 -16.31 -9.82
C ARG A 285 2.96 -15.97 -10.14
N ALA A 286 3.68 -16.85 -10.83
CA ALA A 286 5.04 -16.60 -11.28
C ALA A 286 5.10 -15.42 -12.28
N SER A 287 4.18 -15.39 -13.23
CA SER A 287 4.06 -14.29 -14.20
C SER A 287 3.76 -12.96 -13.52
N ALA A 288 2.87 -12.96 -12.51
CA ALA A 288 2.54 -11.74 -11.76
C ALA A 288 3.75 -11.12 -11.03
N ARG A 289 4.77 -11.92 -10.72
CA ARG A 289 6.01 -11.48 -10.05
C ARG A 289 7.19 -11.20 -11.01
N SER A 290 7.03 -11.43 -12.29
CA SER A 290 8.13 -11.36 -13.27
C SER A 290 8.73 -9.98 -13.50
N TRP A 291 8.15 -8.94 -12.93
CA TRP A 291 8.61 -7.55 -13.03
C TRP A 291 9.46 -7.08 -11.82
N VAL A 292 9.62 -7.94 -10.81
CA VAL A 292 10.50 -7.72 -9.65
C VAL A 292 11.50 -8.86 -9.48
N ASP A 293 12.63 -8.58 -8.85
CA ASP A 293 13.64 -9.57 -8.47
C ASP A 293 13.29 -10.26 -7.13
N SER A 294 14.15 -11.17 -6.68
CA SER A 294 13.97 -11.89 -5.41
C SER A 294 14.06 -11.01 -4.16
N ARG A 295 14.49 -9.78 -4.28
CA ARG A 295 14.55 -8.77 -3.23
C ARG A 295 13.46 -7.72 -3.39
N TYR A 296 12.50 -7.96 -4.29
CA TYR A 296 11.38 -7.07 -4.61
C TYR A 296 11.77 -5.76 -5.30
N PHE A 297 13.01 -5.65 -5.83
CA PHE A 297 13.39 -4.52 -6.66
C PHE A 297 12.84 -4.72 -8.07
N ARG A 298 12.33 -3.63 -8.65
CA ARG A 298 11.77 -3.68 -10.00
C ARG A 298 12.88 -3.92 -11.03
N ILE A 299 12.58 -4.78 -12.01
CA ILE A 299 13.47 -5.05 -13.16
C ILE A 299 13.70 -3.74 -13.96
N ARG A 300 12.64 -2.94 -14.14
CA ARG A 300 12.71 -1.60 -14.74
C ARG A 300 12.79 -0.57 -13.64
N ASN A 301 13.90 0.14 -13.55
CA ASN A 301 14.20 1.12 -12.50
C ASN A 301 15.07 2.25 -13.02
N ALA A 302 15.32 3.26 -12.20
CA ALA A 302 16.12 4.42 -12.57
C ALA A 302 17.55 4.05 -13.02
N GLY A 303 18.16 3.02 -12.43
CA GLY A 303 19.52 2.56 -12.76
C GLY A 303 19.69 2.04 -14.18
N ASN A 304 18.60 1.63 -14.84
CA ASN A 304 18.61 1.18 -16.23
C ASN A 304 17.70 2.01 -17.14
N ASN A 305 17.37 3.25 -16.74
CA ASN A 305 16.44 4.15 -17.44
C ASN A 305 15.11 3.47 -17.77
N TYR A 306 14.61 2.63 -16.85
CA TYR A 306 13.35 1.87 -16.98
C TYR A 306 13.24 1.01 -18.24
N LEU A 307 14.38 0.67 -18.84
CA LEU A 307 14.50 -0.02 -20.13
C LEU A 307 13.66 0.66 -21.23
N GLN A 308 13.58 1.99 -21.20
CA GLN A 308 12.85 2.77 -22.20
C GLN A 308 13.47 2.62 -23.59
N ASP A 309 12.68 2.19 -24.57
CA ASP A 309 13.06 2.09 -25.98
C ASP A 309 12.51 3.27 -26.78
N ARG A 310 13.40 4.13 -27.29
CA ARG A 310 13.04 5.34 -28.04
C ARG A 310 12.43 5.04 -29.43
N GLU A 311 12.82 3.93 -30.07
CA GLU A 311 12.21 3.51 -31.33
C GLU A 311 10.80 2.92 -31.11
N HIS A 312 10.64 2.15 -30.04
CA HIS A 312 9.32 1.70 -29.61
C HIS A 312 8.40 2.87 -29.24
N GLN A 313 8.96 3.92 -28.60
CA GLN A 313 8.24 5.15 -28.27
C GLN A 313 7.74 5.89 -29.52
N LYS A 314 8.53 5.95 -30.57
CA LYS A 314 8.14 6.61 -31.84
C LYS A 314 7.09 5.84 -32.62
N THR A 315 7.09 4.51 -32.53
CA THR A 315 6.38 3.69 -33.50
C THR A 315 5.26 2.82 -32.91
N ARG A 316 5.23 2.59 -31.58
CA ARG A 316 4.31 1.63 -30.97
C ARG A 316 3.56 2.14 -29.77
N SER A 317 4.27 2.49 -28.68
CA SER A 317 3.65 2.92 -27.42
C SER A 317 4.05 4.35 -27.05
N TYR A 318 3.22 5.02 -26.30
CA TYR A 318 3.46 6.42 -25.91
C TYR A 318 4.68 6.60 -25.02
N SER A 319 4.85 5.73 -24.02
CA SER A 319 5.96 5.82 -23.06
C SER A 319 7.28 5.21 -23.57
N GLY A 320 7.23 4.28 -24.54
CA GLY A 320 8.40 3.50 -24.94
C GLY A 320 8.85 2.46 -23.89
N ILE A 321 8.14 2.34 -22.77
CA ILE A 321 8.40 1.37 -21.72
C ILE A 321 7.51 0.15 -21.96
N ASN A 322 8.11 -0.94 -22.43
CA ASN A 322 7.43 -2.20 -22.68
C ASN A 322 7.23 -2.96 -21.34
N ALA A 323 6.28 -2.49 -20.54
CA ALA A 323 6.02 -2.97 -19.21
C ALA A 323 5.24 -4.30 -19.20
N VAL A 324 5.52 -5.15 -18.20
CA VAL A 324 4.72 -6.36 -17.92
C VAL A 324 3.38 -5.96 -17.29
N ILE A 325 3.42 -4.97 -16.41
CA ILE A 325 2.24 -4.37 -15.78
C ILE A 325 2.33 -2.84 -15.82
N PRO A 326 1.19 -2.13 -15.82
CA PRO A 326 1.16 -0.66 -15.81
C PRO A 326 2.02 -0.01 -14.72
N ALA A 327 2.10 -0.61 -13.53
CA ALA A 327 2.87 -0.09 -12.39
C ALA A 327 4.37 0.09 -12.66
N GLU A 328 4.96 -0.56 -13.68
CA GLU A 328 6.34 -0.30 -14.08
C GLU A 328 6.49 1.07 -14.78
N GLN A 329 5.47 1.46 -15.55
CA GLN A 329 5.41 2.78 -16.20
C GLN A 329 5.12 3.87 -15.15
N ASP A 330 4.20 3.59 -14.23
CA ASP A 330 3.88 4.49 -13.10
C ASP A 330 5.13 4.77 -12.26
N GLY A 331 5.92 3.73 -11.99
CA GLY A 331 7.18 3.89 -11.27
C GLY A 331 8.16 4.82 -11.98
N CYS A 332 8.27 4.76 -13.31
CA CYS A 332 9.09 5.72 -14.05
C CYS A 332 8.58 7.16 -13.87
N ALA A 333 7.28 7.36 -14.00
CA ALA A 333 6.68 8.69 -13.87
C ALA A 333 6.88 9.26 -12.45
N THR A 334 6.57 8.48 -11.42
CA THR A 334 6.59 8.94 -10.02
C THR A 334 8.00 9.10 -9.45
N GLU A 335 8.94 8.20 -9.74
CA GLU A 335 10.32 8.30 -9.26
C GLU A 335 11.11 9.40 -9.98
N SER A 336 10.81 9.68 -11.25
CA SER A 336 11.46 10.77 -12.00
C SER A 336 11.13 12.17 -11.46
N MET A 337 10.10 12.30 -10.61
CA MET A 337 9.80 13.53 -9.85
C MET A 337 10.81 13.81 -8.73
N GLY A 338 11.69 12.85 -8.43
CA GLY A 338 12.63 12.89 -7.31
C GLY A 338 12.10 12.23 -6.04
N PRO A 339 12.95 12.08 -5.01
CA PRO A 339 12.58 11.35 -3.78
C PRO A 339 11.36 11.90 -3.06
N ILE A 340 11.22 13.23 -2.98
CA ILE A 340 10.05 13.94 -2.49
C ILE A 340 9.78 15.09 -3.45
N TYR A 341 8.67 15.05 -4.16
CA TYR A 341 8.31 16.12 -5.08
C TYR A 341 7.91 17.41 -4.35
N ASP A 342 8.46 18.54 -4.79
CA ASP A 342 8.08 19.87 -4.30
C ASP A 342 6.76 20.33 -4.92
N ARG A 343 5.66 20.05 -4.23
CA ARG A 343 4.30 20.37 -4.68
C ARG A 343 3.98 21.87 -4.69
N THR A 344 4.90 22.72 -4.25
CA THR A 344 4.77 24.19 -4.42
C THR A 344 5.02 24.62 -5.85
N GLN A 345 5.63 23.75 -6.66
CA GLN A 345 5.94 23.99 -8.08
C GLN A 345 4.86 23.46 -9.04
N GLU A 346 3.81 22.84 -8.51
CA GLU A 346 2.75 22.25 -9.33
C GLU A 346 1.82 23.29 -9.98
N HIS A 347 1.34 22.93 -11.15
CA HIS A 347 0.31 23.68 -11.88
C HIS A 347 -0.91 22.79 -12.09
N LEU A 348 -1.70 22.60 -11.02
CA LEU A 348 -2.85 21.71 -11.03
C LEU A 348 -4.00 22.32 -11.84
N GLY A 349 -4.63 21.48 -12.66
CA GLY A 349 -5.77 21.80 -13.49
C GLY A 349 -7.02 21.00 -13.14
N TYR A 350 -7.96 20.98 -14.08
CA TYR A 350 -9.21 20.22 -13.92
C TYR A 350 -8.98 18.70 -13.83
N SER A 351 -7.97 18.19 -14.54
CA SER A 351 -7.57 16.77 -14.52
C SER A 351 -7.10 16.28 -13.15
N ASP A 352 -6.77 17.18 -12.23
CA ASP A 352 -6.20 16.87 -10.92
C ASP A 352 -7.23 16.94 -9.78
N LYS A 353 -8.52 17.10 -10.10
CA LYS A 353 -9.60 17.27 -9.12
C LYS A 353 -9.63 16.17 -8.05
N THR A 354 -9.41 14.93 -8.45
CA THR A 354 -9.39 13.77 -7.55
C THR A 354 -8.13 13.72 -6.68
N ILE A 355 -6.97 14.13 -7.20
CA ILE A 355 -5.72 14.30 -6.45
C ILE A 355 -5.88 15.39 -5.38
N ILE A 356 -6.48 16.54 -5.76
CA ILE A 356 -6.75 17.64 -4.82
C ILE A 356 -7.67 17.15 -3.69
N ALA A 357 -8.69 16.35 -4.00
CA ALA A 357 -9.60 15.79 -3.02
C ALA A 357 -8.88 14.81 -2.07
N LEU A 358 -8.06 13.90 -2.61
CA LEU A 358 -7.23 12.97 -1.84
C LEU A 358 -6.35 13.72 -0.82
N ARG A 359 -5.63 14.73 -1.28
CA ARG A 359 -4.76 15.55 -0.42
C ARG A 359 -5.54 16.24 0.71
N ARG A 360 -6.74 16.73 0.43
CA ARG A 360 -7.61 17.34 1.46
C ARG A 360 -8.01 16.34 2.54
N VAL A 361 -8.39 15.13 2.15
CA VAL A 361 -8.74 14.05 3.08
C VAL A 361 -7.54 13.72 3.98
N LEU A 362 -6.37 13.54 3.39
CA LEU A 362 -5.14 13.23 4.14
C LEU A 362 -4.71 14.38 5.07
N LEU A 363 -4.73 15.63 4.58
CA LEU A 363 -4.40 16.82 5.39
C LEU A 363 -5.34 16.96 6.60
N GLN A 364 -6.64 16.79 6.37
CA GLN A 364 -7.64 16.87 7.45
C GLN A 364 -7.41 15.78 8.49
N ALA A 365 -7.14 14.54 8.05
CA ALA A 365 -6.88 13.42 8.94
C ALA A 365 -5.58 13.61 9.74
N ALA A 366 -4.48 14.03 9.09
CA ALA A 366 -3.21 14.27 9.74
C ALA A 366 -3.27 15.42 10.76
N LYS A 367 -3.93 16.54 10.41
CA LYS A 367 -4.18 17.67 11.33
C LYS A 367 -5.04 17.23 12.53
N SER A 368 -6.06 16.40 12.32
CA SER A 368 -6.91 15.88 13.41
C SER A 368 -6.08 15.09 14.43
N VAL A 369 -5.19 14.22 13.98
CA VAL A 369 -4.29 13.47 14.87
C VAL A 369 -3.30 14.39 15.59
N GLN A 370 -2.76 15.39 14.91
CA GLN A 370 -1.86 16.37 15.50
C GLN A 370 -2.54 17.18 16.61
N GLU A 371 -3.83 17.42 16.49
CA GLU A 371 -4.67 18.08 17.49
C GLU A 371 -5.17 17.12 18.60
N GLY A 372 -4.71 15.87 18.61
CA GLY A 372 -5.07 14.86 19.62
C GLY A 372 -6.44 14.18 19.39
N ARG A 373 -7.10 14.44 18.27
CA ARG A 373 -8.36 13.75 17.93
C ARG A 373 -8.08 12.36 17.35
N GLU A 374 -9.07 11.49 17.46
CA GLU A 374 -8.97 10.16 16.82
C GLU A 374 -8.96 10.31 15.29
N PRO A 375 -8.16 9.49 14.59
CA PRO A 375 -8.18 9.44 13.13
C PRO A 375 -9.55 9.04 12.60
N PRO A 376 -9.94 9.53 11.41
CA PRO A 376 -11.20 9.11 10.79
C PRO A 376 -11.15 7.64 10.35
N HIS A 377 -12.32 7.03 10.19
CA HIS A 377 -12.49 5.69 9.58
C HIS A 377 -11.76 4.55 10.31
N LEU A 378 -11.49 4.69 11.62
CA LEU A 378 -11.03 3.57 12.44
C LEU A 378 -12.19 2.63 12.75
N VAL A 379 -11.96 1.34 12.54
CA VAL A 379 -12.95 0.31 12.83
C VAL A 379 -12.85 -0.09 14.31
N THR A 380 -13.75 0.39 15.13
CA THR A 380 -13.79 0.11 16.58
C THR A 380 -15.02 -0.68 17.00
N ASP A 381 -16.12 -0.59 16.25
CA ASP A 381 -17.36 -1.36 16.49
C ASP A 381 -17.39 -2.61 15.60
N PRO A 382 -17.45 -3.83 16.18
CA PRO A 382 -17.56 -5.06 15.39
C PRO A 382 -18.77 -5.11 14.45
N LYS A 383 -19.85 -4.40 14.77
CA LYS A 383 -21.07 -4.35 13.94
C LYS A 383 -20.89 -3.56 12.65
N LEU A 384 -19.92 -2.62 12.65
CA LEU A 384 -19.60 -1.80 11.50
C LEU A 384 -18.37 -2.35 10.73
N ASN A 385 -17.82 -3.49 11.16
CA ASN A 385 -16.64 -4.09 10.54
C ASN A 385 -17.04 -5.04 9.41
N ASP A 386 -17.65 -4.50 8.36
CA ASP A 386 -17.93 -5.24 7.12
C ASP A 386 -17.51 -4.41 5.90
N PHE A 387 -16.39 -4.77 5.32
CA PHE A 387 -15.86 -4.21 4.08
C PHE A 387 -15.76 -5.29 2.98
N SER A 388 -16.53 -6.38 3.13
CA SER A 388 -16.52 -7.51 2.18
C SER A 388 -17.00 -7.12 0.78
N ARG A 389 -17.80 -6.04 0.68
CA ARG A 389 -18.31 -5.53 -0.59
C ARG A 389 -17.50 -4.37 -1.16
N LEU A 390 -16.49 -3.88 -0.42
CA LEU A 390 -15.69 -2.74 -0.86
C LEU A 390 -14.82 -3.11 -2.06
N ARG A 391 -15.16 -2.56 -3.22
CA ARG A 391 -14.50 -2.84 -4.50
C ARG A 391 -14.44 -1.60 -5.39
N ALA A 392 -13.52 -1.62 -6.35
CA ALA A 392 -13.57 -0.67 -7.46
C ALA A 392 -14.66 -1.07 -8.44
N VAL A 393 -15.33 -0.09 -9.02
CA VAL A 393 -16.44 -0.31 -9.96
C VAL A 393 -16.08 0.29 -11.33
N LYS A 394 -16.45 -0.37 -12.40
CA LYS A 394 -16.38 0.14 -13.77
C LYS A 394 -17.60 -0.30 -14.55
N GLY A 395 -18.03 0.53 -15.48
CA GLY A 395 -19.16 0.17 -16.33
C GLY A 395 -19.38 1.16 -17.47
N VAL A 396 -20.25 0.78 -18.38
CA VAL A 396 -20.70 1.62 -19.50
C VAL A 396 -22.14 2.01 -19.26
N LEU A 397 -22.42 3.29 -19.34
CA LEU A 397 -23.74 3.88 -19.18
C LEU A 397 -24.16 4.63 -20.46
N PRO A 398 -25.47 4.92 -20.65
CA PRO A 398 -25.89 5.94 -21.58
C PRO A 398 -25.17 7.28 -21.33
N ALA A 399 -24.93 8.08 -22.36
CA ALA A 399 -24.18 9.34 -22.24
C ALA A 399 -24.71 10.29 -21.16
N ASN A 400 -26.00 10.26 -20.90
CA ASN A 400 -26.69 11.08 -19.88
C ASN A 400 -27.01 10.29 -18.60
N GLY A 401 -26.54 9.04 -18.46
CA GLY A 401 -26.74 8.20 -17.29
C GLY A 401 -25.92 8.68 -16.08
N SER A 402 -26.47 8.53 -14.90
CA SER A 402 -25.75 8.82 -13.66
C SER A 402 -24.85 7.64 -13.30
N TRP A 403 -23.61 7.90 -12.89
CA TRP A 403 -22.72 6.86 -12.39
C TRP A 403 -23.31 6.11 -11.16
N ARG A 404 -24.27 6.75 -10.47
CA ARG A 404 -25.01 6.13 -9.35
C ARG A 404 -25.99 5.03 -9.79
N GLU A 405 -26.22 4.88 -11.09
CA GLU A 405 -27.07 3.84 -11.68
C GLU A 405 -26.28 2.58 -12.08
N LEU A 406 -24.96 2.54 -11.80
CA LEU A 406 -24.16 1.33 -12.04
C LEU A 406 -24.63 0.20 -11.11
N PRO A 407 -24.99 -0.99 -11.64
CA PRO A 407 -25.53 -2.10 -10.83
C PRO A 407 -24.62 -2.53 -9.69
N ASP A 408 -23.31 -2.55 -9.93
CA ASP A 408 -22.30 -2.95 -8.94
C ASP A 408 -22.13 -1.95 -7.79
N LEU A 409 -22.72 -0.77 -7.89
CA LEU A 409 -22.71 0.24 -6.82
C LEU A 409 -23.64 -0.14 -5.66
N GLU A 410 -24.83 -0.67 -5.95
CA GLU A 410 -25.78 -1.09 -4.92
C GLU A 410 -25.28 -2.33 -4.16
N GLU A 411 -24.52 -3.21 -4.83
CA GLU A 411 -23.92 -4.39 -4.22
C GLU A 411 -22.59 -4.13 -3.50
N GLY A 412 -21.86 -3.10 -3.87
CA GLY A 412 -20.45 -2.90 -3.52
C GLY A 412 -20.09 -1.78 -2.56
N MET A 413 -21.06 -0.97 -2.11
CA MET A 413 -20.75 0.19 -1.26
C MET A 413 -21.74 0.32 -0.10
N VAL A 414 -21.28 -0.02 1.07
CA VAL A 414 -21.86 0.43 2.33
C VAL A 414 -21.25 1.76 2.70
#